data_10a39403558d1affbf9d4c468ef5482e
#
_entry.id   10a39403558d1affbf9d4c468ef5482e
#
_cell.length_a   1.000
_cell.length_b   1.000
_cell.length_c   1.000
_cell.angle_alpha   90.00
_cell.angle_beta   90.00
_cell.angle_gamma   90.00
#
_symmetry.space_group_name_H-M   'P 1'
#
loop_
_entity.id
_entity.type
_entity.pdbx_description
1 polymer ?
#
loop_
_entity_poly.entity_id
_entity_poly.type
_entity_poly.pdbx_seq_one_letter_code
_entity_poly.pdbx_strand_id
1 'polypeptide(L)'
;KYLVADGRYDYMETGSLISIKENVKDIVIPSEERQMKMYPLDFEEFCWALGEKPMVTYIRTCFEKREPLERTLHNKAMLLFKQYMLVGGMPMSIVAFLEGRKDFGKADLEKRDILALYRNDIMKIQAQYRSKVLAIFDQIPGLLSRHEKRVVFNRIAAGSSADQYEET
;
A
#
# COMPACT_ATOMS: atom_id res chain seq x y z
N LYS A 1 20.13 20.28 -6.53
CA LYS A 1 20.34 21.62 -7.14
C LYS A 1 21.45 21.58 -8.19
N TYR A 2 22.66 21.07 -7.86
CA TYR A 2 23.78 20.99 -8.81
C TYR A 2 23.51 20.05 -9.99
N LEU A 3 22.86 18.92 -9.75
CA LEU A 3 22.55 17.92 -10.78
C LEU A 3 21.51 18.45 -11.78
N VAL A 4 20.50 19.16 -11.33
CA VAL A 4 19.49 19.79 -12.20
C VAL A 4 20.10 20.91 -13.05
N ALA A 5 21.02 21.69 -12.48
CA ALA A 5 21.73 22.75 -13.20
C ALA A 5 22.63 22.23 -14.34
N ASP A 6 23.06 20.96 -14.28
CA ASP A 6 23.84 20.31 -15.32
C ASP A 6 23.02 20.07 -16.63
N GLY A 7 21.71 19.89 -16.51
CA GLY A 7 20.77 19.80 -17.62
C GLY A 7 20.94 18.60 -18.58
N ARG A 8 21.85 17.68 -18.27
CA ARG A 8 22.14 16.50 -19.12
C ARG A 8 21.24 15.31 -18.86
N TYR A 9 20.61 15.27 -17.69
CA TYR A 9 19.81 14.12 -17.24
C TYR A 9 18.60 14.59 -16.44
N ASP A 10 17.51 13.84 -16.54
CA ASP A 10 16.40 13.91 -15.60
C ASP A 10 16.69 12.99 -14.40
N TYR A 11 16.48 13.50 -13.20
CA TYR A 11 16.77 12.76 -11.97
C TYR A 11 15.45 12.34 -11.33
N MET A 12 15.36 11.07 -10.96
CA MET A 12 14.22 10.51 -10.25
C MET A 12 14.72 9.80 -8.99
N GLU A 13 14.19 10.20 -7.84
CA GLU A 13 14.46 9.56 -6.55
C GLU A 13 13.20 8.86 -6.05
N THR A 14 13.35 7.71 -5.40
CA THR A 14 12.26 6.99 -4.74
C THR A 14 12.61 6.72 -3.30
N GLY A 15 11.63 6.81 -2.42
CA GLY A 15 11.80 6.53 -1.01
C GLY A 15 10.48 6.38 -0.28
N SER A 16 10.50 5.73 0.89
CA SER A 16 9.35 5.69 1.78
C SER A 16 9.12 7.06 2.42
N LEU A 17 7.85 7.42 2.65
CA LEU A 17 7.49 8.72 3.23
C LEU A 17 8.16 8.97 4.60
N ILE A 18 8.40 7.92 5.38
CA ILE A 18 9.04 7.99 6.71
C ILE A 18 10.50 8.42 6.57
N SER A 19 11.26 7.78 5.69
CA SER A 19 12.67 8.12 5.47
C SER A 19 12.83 9.52 4.86
N ILE A 20 11.91 9.94 4.01
CA ILE A 20 11.93 11.28 3.42
C ILE A 20 11.70 12.34 4.50
N LYS A 21 10.71 12.19 5.39
CA LYS A 21 10.43 13.17 6.46
C LYS A 21 11.58 13.32 7.46
N GLU A 22 12.23 12.24 7.87
CA GLU A 22 13.35 12.31 8.80
C GLU A 22 14.61 12.91 8.18
N ASN A 23 14.88 12.60 6.92
CA ASN A 23 16.07 13.09 6.22
C ASN A 23 15.92 14.52 5.66
N VAL A 24 14.68 15.05 5.61
CA VAL A 24 14.36 16.31 4.92
C VAL A 24 13.82 17.38 5.89
N LYS A 25 13.87 17.16 7.21
CA LYS A 25 13.38 18.15 8.20
C LYS A 25 14.00 19.53 8.03
N ASP A 26 15.21 19.61 7.49
CA ASP A 26 15.97 20.85 7.31
C ASP A 26 16.30 21.16 5.83
N ILE A 27 15.76 20.40 4.88
CA ILE A 27 16.01 20.63 3.45
C ILE A 27 14.80 21.36 2.85
N VAL A 28 15.01 22.61 2.47
CA VAL A 28 14.03 23.32 1.62
C VAL A 28 14.00 22.62 0.26
N ILE A 29 12.87 22.00 -0.06
CA ILE A 29 12.65 21.36 -1.36
C ILE A 29 12.80 22.42 -2.43
N PRO A 30 13.74 22.30 -3.38
CA PRO A 30 13.90 23.26 -4.44
C PRO A 30 12.61 23.36 -5.28
N SER A 31 12.31 24.53 -5.80
CA SER A 31 11.14 24.76 -6.67
C SER A 31 11.14 23.93 -7.96
N GLU A 32 12.25 23.31 -8.28
CA GLU A 32 12.47 22.46 -9.46
C GLU A 32 12.10 20.98 -9.21
N GLU A 33 11.78 20.61 -7.95
CA GLU A 33 11.42 19.24 -7.59
C GLU A 33 9.91 19.02 -7.67
N ARG A 34 9.52 17.95 -8.35
CA ARG A 34 8.11 17.51 -8.43
C ARG A 34 7.92 16.22 -7.65
N GLN A 35 7.19 16.29 -6.56
CA GLN A 35 6.85 15.12 -5.77
C GLN A 35 5.65 14.38 -6.36
N MET A 36 5.79 13.06 -6.49
CA MET A 36 4.72 12.16 -6.90
C MET A 36 4.53 11.07 -5.84
N LYS A 37 3.29 10.81 -5.45
CA LYS A 37 2.97 9.69 -4.57
C LYS A 37 2.71 8.44 -5.39
N MET A 38 3.42 7.36 -5.05
CA MET A 38 3.14 6.03 -5.59
C MET A 38 2.23 5.27 -4.62
N TYR A 39 1.16 4.72 -5.16
CA TYR A 39 0.22 3.87 -4.41
C TYR A 39 0.40 2.41 -4.83
N PRO A 40 -0.03 1.45 -3.99
CA PRO A 40 -0.21 0.08 -4.45
C PRO A 40 -1.12 0.01 -5.69
N LEU A 41 -0.94 -1.00 -6.51
CA LEU A 41 -1.79 -1.22 -7.68
C LEU A 41 -3.25 -1.39 -7.24
N ASP A 42 -4.16 -0.76 -7.98
CA ASP A 42 -5.60 -0.95 -7.79
C ASP A 42 -6.11 -2.21 -8.50
N PHE A 43 -7.41 -2.47 -8.43
CA PHE A 43 -8.02 -3.64 -9.05
C PHE A 43 -7.91 -3.63 -10.58
N GLU A 44 -7.99 -2.46 -11.21
CA GLU A 44 -7.85 -2.32 -12.65
C GLU A 44 -6.43 -2.67 -13.10
N GLU A 45 -5.42 -2.10 -12.41
CA GLU A 45 -4.01 -2.37 -12.68
C GLU A 45 -3.65 -3.84 -12.40
N PHE A 46 -4.22 -4.44 -11.37
CA PHE A 46 -4.11 -5.87 -11.11
C PHE A 46 -4.66 -6.70 -12.28
N CYS A 47 -5.85 -6.35 -12.80
CA CYS A 47 -6.40 -7.01 -13.96
C CYS A 47 -5.52 -6.84 -15.20
N TRP A 48 -4.89 -5.68 -15.38
CA TRP A 48 -3.93 -5.46 -16.46
C TRP A 48 -2.70 -6.35 -16.34
N ALA A 49 -2.17 -6.50 -15.13
CA ALA A 49 -1.04 -7.41 -14.88
C ALA A 49 -1.38 -8.88 -15.20
N LEU A 50 -2.65 -9.27 -15.01
CA LEU A 50 -3.13 -10.61 -15.37
C LEU A 50 -3.49 -10.78 -16.86
N GLY A 51 -3.38 -9.73 -17.68
CA GLY A 51 -3.80 -9.76 -19.09
C GLY A 51 -5.30 -9.61 -19.32
N GLU A 52 -6.06 -9.25 -18.28
CA GLU A 52 -7.54 -9.16 -18.28
C GLU A 52 -8.05 -7.73 -18.58
N LYS A 53 -7.33 -6.95 -19.39
CA LYS A 53 -7.76 -5.61 -19.83
C LYS A 53 -9.18 -5.57 -20.41
N PRO A 54 -9.61 -6.55 -21.25
CA PRO A 54 -10.96 -6.55 -21.79
C PRO A 54 -12.05 -6.60 -20.73
N MET A 55 -11.80 -7.31 -19.61
CA MET A 55 -12.74 -7.39 -18.50
C MET A 55 -12.98 -6.03 -17.85
N VAL A 56 -11.91 -5.27 -17.64
CA VAL A 56 -11.99 -3.91 -17.08
C VAL A 56 -12.79 -2.98 -17.99
N THR A 57 -12.48 -3.01 -19.28
CA THR A 57 -13.23 -2.23 -20.29
C THR A 57 -14.72 -2.59 -20.28
N TYR A 58 -15.04 -3.88 -20.20
CA TYR A 58 -16.42 -4.34 -20.15
C TYR A 58 -17.16 -3.86 -18.90
N ILE A 59 -16.54 -4.00 -17.72
CA ILE A 59 -17.10 -3.51 -16.46
C ILE A 59 -17.40 -2.01 -16.55
N ARG A 60 -16.45 -1.22 -17.06
CA ARG A 60 -16.60 0.23 -17.23
C ARG A 60 -17.74 0.59 -18.18
N THR A 61 -17.83 -0.10 -19.31
CA THR A 61 -18.93 0.09 -20.27
C THR A 61 -20.29 -0.22 -19.66
N CYS A 62 -20.42 -1.32 -18.91
CA CYS A 62 -21.67 -1.65 -18.22
C CYS A 62 -22.04 -0.60 -17.17
N PHE A 63 -21.05 -0.10 -16.42
CA PHE A 63 -21.26 0.95 -15.43
C PHE A 63 -21.74 2.26 -16.07
N GLU A 64 -21.11 2.69 -17.17
CA GLU A 64 -21.51 3.90 -17.91
C GLU A 64 -22.92 3.81 -18.48
N LYS A 65 -23.29 2.63 -19.01
CA LYS A 65 -24.62 2.36 -19.56
C LYS A 65 -25.67 2.06 -18.48
N ARG A 66 -25.25 1.88 -17.22
CA ARG A 66 -26.10 1.42 -16.11
C ARG A 66 -26.78 0.08 -16.38
N GLU A 67 -26.07 -0.81 -17.07
CA GLU A 67 -26.52 -2.16 -17.39
C GLU A 67 -25.80 -3.17 -16.46
N PRO A 68 -26.49 -4.25 -16.05
CA PRO A 68 -25.83 -5.31 -15.29
C PRO A 68 -24.81 -6.05 -16.17
N LEU A 69 -23.75 -6.56 -15.55
CA LEU A 69 -22.85 -7.47 -16.24
C LEU A 69 -23.58 -8.79 -16.54
N GLU A 70 -23.28 -9.39 -17.69
CA GLU A 70 -23.70 -10.73 -17.98
C GLU A 70 -23.21 -11.71 -16.90
N ARG A 71 -24.02 -12.71 -16.53
CA ARG A 71 -23.79 -13.55 -15.34
C ARG A 71 -22.44 -14.25 -15.33
N THR A 72 -22.00 -14.78 -16.47
CA THR A 72 -20.71 -15.48 -16.58
C THR A 72 -19.56 -14.52 -16.40
N LEU A 73 -19.62 -13.34 -17.01
CA LEU A 73 -18.62 -12.29 -16.90
C LEU A 73 -18.60 -11.65 -15.50
N HIS A 74 -19.80 -11.52 -14.88
CA HIS A 74 -19.88 -11.10 -13.48
C HIS A 74 -19.15 -12.08 -12.55
N ASN A 75 -19.38 -13.38 -12.71
CA ASN A 75 -18.70 -14.41 -11.91
C ASN A 75 -17.18 -14.36 -12.12
N LYS A 76 -16.72 -14.16 -13.35
CA LYS A 76 -15.30 -13.99 -13.67
C LYS A 76 -14.73 -12.72 -13.00
N ALA A 77 -15.43 -11.60 -13.07
CA ALA A 77 -15.03 -10.35 -12.42
C ALA A 77 -14.92 -10.53 -10.91
N MET A 78 -15.90 -11.19 -10.28
CA MET A 78 -15.86 -11.49 -8.85
C MET A 78 -14.73 -12.44 -8.46
N LEU A 79 -14.37 -13.40 -9.32
CA LEU A 79 -13.20 -14.25 -9.10
C LEU A 79 -11.90 -13.43 -9.13
N LEU A 80 -11.73 -12.57 -10.12
CA LEU A 80 -10.57 -11.65 -10.21
C LEU A 80 -10.50 -10.73 -8.99
N PHE A 81 -11.64 -10.20 -8.55
CA PHE A 81 -11.68 -9.33 -7.36
C PHE A 81 -11.29 -10.09 -6.09
N LYS A 82 -11.75 -11.34 -5.92
CA LYS A 82 -11.32 -12.19 -4.80
C LYS A 82 -9.83 -12.49 -4.86
N GLN A 83 -9.27 -12.73 -6.04
CA GLN A 83 -7.82 -12.89 -6.21
C GLN A 83 -7.08 -11.63 -5.80
N TYR A 84 -7.54 -10.46 -6.25
CA TYR A 84 -6.97 -9.17 -5.84
C TYR A 84 -7.00 -8.96 -4.32
N MET A 85 -8.12 -9.28 -3.68
CA MET A 85 -8.25 -9.19 -2.21
C MET A 85 -7.25 -10.10 -1.47
N LEU A 86 -6.90 -11.25 -2.04
CA LEU A 86 -5.93 -12.18 -1.46
C LEU A 86 -4.48 -11.81 -1.77
N VAL A 87 -4.18 -11.40 -3.00
CA VAL A 87 -2.82 -11.04 -3.44
C VAL A 87 -2.44 -9.64 -2.97
N GLY A 88 -3.37 -8.71 -2.99
CA GLY A 88 -3.14 -7.29 -2.70
C GLY A 88 -2.58 -6.53 -3.89
N GLY A 89 -2.30 -5.24 -3.67
CA GLY A 89 -1.81 -4.32 -4.70
C GLY A 89 -0.28 -4.10 -4.69
N MET A 90 0.47 -4.80 -3.85
CA MET A 90 1.92 -4.63 -3.81
C MET A 90 2.56 -5.30 -5.03
N PRO A 91 3.38 -4.59 -5.85
CA PRO A 91 3.94 -5.13 -7.08
C PRO A 91 4.68 -6.45 -6.90
N MET A 92 5.52 -6.58 -5.87
CA MET A 92 6.26 -7.81 -5.58
C MET A 92 5.33 -9.01 -5.34
N SER A 93 4.24 -8.79 -4.58
CA SER A 93 3.24 -9.84 -4.32
C SER A 93 2.53 -10.30 -5.61
N ILE A 94 2.23 -9.36 -6.51
CA ILE A 94 1.60 -9.66 -7.81
C ILE A 94 2.58 -10.42 -8.70
N VAL A 95 3.83 -10.00 -8.78
CA VAL A 95 4.88 -10.70 -9.55
C VAL A 95 5.05 -12.13 -9.04
N ALA A 96 5.18 -12.33 -7.72
CA ALA A 96 5.31 -13.65 -7.12
C ALA A 96 4.10 -14.55 -7.40
N PHE A 97 2.89 -13.98 -7.40
CA PHE A 97 1.67 -14.69 -7.78
C PHE A 97 1.70 -15.15 -9.22
N LEU A 98 2.10 -14.29 -10.16
CA LEU A 98 2.15 -14.60 -11.59
C LEU A 98 3.23 -15.62 -11.93
N GLU A 99 4.45 -15.39 -11.46
CA GLU A 99 5.59 -16.32 -11.66
C GLU A 99 5.36 -17.68 -10.98
N GLY A 100 4.63 -17.67 -9.87
CA GLY A 100 4.18 -18.84 -9.15
C GLY A 100 3.03 -19.60 -9.81
N ARG A 101 2.62 -19.26 -11.05
CA ARG A 101 1.45 -19.85 -11.72
C ARG A 101 0.15 -19.66 -10.92
N LYS A 102 -0.06 -18.46 -10.39
CA LYS A 102 -1.19 -18.07 -9.53
C LYS A 102 -1.17 -18.75 -8.14
N ASP A 103 0.02 -18.98 -7.60
CA ASP A 103 0.22 -19.51 -6.25
C ASP A 103 0.03 -18.38 -5.21
N PHE A 104 -1.03 -18.46 -4.42
CA PHE A 104 -1.30 -17.52 -3.33
C PHE A 104 -0.29 -17.63 -2.19
N GLY A 105 0.33 -18.79 -1.97
CA GLY A 105 1.35 -18.98 -0.93
C GLY A 105 2.60 -18.14 -1.21
N LYS A 106 3.02 -18.05 -2.48
CA LYS A 106 4.14 -17.19 -2.89
C LYS A 106 3.81 -15.72 -2.68
N ALA A 107 2.61 -15.28 -3.07
CA ALA A 107 2.16 -13.91 -2.82
C ALA A 107 2.08 -13.58 -1.32
N ASP A 108 1.65 -14.53 -0.49
CA ASP A 108 1.59 -14.34 0.96
C ASP A 108 2.98 -14.24 1.59
N LEU A 109 3.94 -15.01 1.11
CA LEU A 109 5.34 -14.93 1.55
C LEU A 109 5.90 -13.53 1.30
N GLU A 110 5.78 -13.01 0.08
CA GLU A 110 6.21 -11.64 -0.25
C GLU A 110 5.56 -10.57 0.63
N LYS A 111 4.28 -10.70 0.94
CA LYS A 111 3.60 -9.78 1.86
C LYS A 111 4.17 -9.84 3.29
N ARG A 112 4.53 -11.03 3.76
CA ARG A 112 5.17 -11.20 5.08
C ARG A 112 6.55 -10.57 5.11
N ASP A 113 7.32 -10.71 4.04
CA ASP A 113 8.63 -10.08 3.91
C ASP A 113 8.52 -8.55 3.90
N ILE A 114 7.52 -7.98 3.19
CA ILE A 114 7.22 -6.55 3.22
C ILE A 114 6.87 -6.08 4.64
N LEU A 115 6.04 -6.84 5.36
CA LEU A 115 5.69 -6.51 6.76
C LEU A 115 6.92 -6.57 7.68
N ALA A 116 7.83 -7.52 7.46
CA ALA A 116 9.08 -7.59 8.19
C ALA A 116 9.98 -6.37 7.92
N LEU A 117 10.03 -5.90 6.67
CA LEU A 117 10.74 -4.67 6.32
C LEU A 117 10.15 -3.44 7.03
N TYR A 118 8.83 -3.30 7.08
CA TYR A 118 8.17 -2.22 7.83
C TYR A 118 8.50 -2.27 9.32
N ARG A 119 8.53 -3.46 9.93
CA ARG A 119 8.95 -3.61 11.33
C ARG A 119 10.40 -3.17 11.54
N ASN A 120 11.30 -3.49 10.61
CA ASN A 120 12.68 -3.04 10.66
C ASN A 120 12.79 -1.52 10.52
N ASP A 121 11.95 -0.89 9.70
CA ASP A 121 11.91 0.57 9.57
C ASP A 121 11.40 1.23 10.85
N ILE A 122 10.41 0.65 11.53
CA ILE A 122 9.96 1.13 12.85
C ILE A 122 11.11 1.11 13.87
N MET A 123 12.01 0.14 13.77
CA MET A 123 13.18 0.08 14.67
C MET A 123 14.16 1.24 14.49
N LYS A 124 14.11 1.97 13.37
CA LYS A 124 14.92 3.18 13.11
C LYS A 124 14.33 4.45 13.74
N ILE A 125 13.06 4.42 14.16
CA ILE A 125 12.40 5.55 14.82
C ILE A 125 13.03 5.81 16.20
N GLN A 126 12.94 7.04 16.68
CA GLN A 126 13.43 7.43 18.02
C GLN A 126 12.91 6.48 19.10
N ALA A 127 13.79 6.07 20.02
CA ALA A 127 13.52 5.01 21.00
C ALA A 127 12.25 5.26 21.84
N GLN A 128 11.95 6.52 22.15
CA GLN A 128 10.78 6.91 22.94
C GLN A 128 9.43 6.64 22.25
N TYR A 129 9.39 6.63 20.92
CA TYR A 129 8.15 6.39 20.14
C TYR A 129 8.03 4.96 19.64
N ARG A 130 9.14 4.22 19.59
CA ARG A 130 9.23 2.89 18.97
C ARG A 130 8.19 1.89 19.50
N SER A 131 8.04 1.80 20.82
CA SER A 131 7.09 0.89 21.45
C SER A 131 5.64 1.22 21.12
N LYS A 132 5.31 2.50 21.05
CA LYS A 132 3.97 2.97 20.68
C LYS A 132 3.65 2.65 19.22
N VAL A 133 4.58 2.95 18.30
CA VAL A 133 4.43 2.67 16.87
C VAL A 133 4.28 1.18 16.62
N LEU A 134 5.09 0.34 17.27
CA LEU A 134 4.95 -1.12 17.18
C LEU A 134 3.59 -1.60 17.69
N ALA A 135 3.13 -1.08 18.82
CA ALA A 135 1.83 -1.45 19.39
C ALA A 135 0.67 -1.08 18.45
N ILE A 136 0.74 0.08 17.78
CA ILE A 136 -0.24 0.47 16.75
C ILE A 136 -0.15 -0.48 15.56
N PHE A 137 1.05 -0.70 15.03
CA PHE A 137 1.28 -1.55 13.86
C PHE A 137 0.74 -2.96 14.06
N ASP A 138 0.99 -3.58 15.21
CA ASP A 138 0.55 -4.93 15.54
C ASP A 138 -0.98 -5.05 15.69
N GLN A 139 -1.66 -3.95 15.99
CA GLN A 139 -3.12 -3.95 16.13
C GLN A 139 -3.87 -3.72 14.81
N ILE A 140 -3.19 -3.26 13.73
CA ILE A 140 -3.84 -2.97 12.45
C ILE A 140 -4.69 -4.14 11.94
N PRO A 141 -4.21 -5.40 11.88
CA PRO A 141 -5.02 -6.52 11.41
C PRO A 141 -6.28 -6.75 12.26
N GLY A 142 -6.14 -6.64 13.57
CA GLY A 142 -7.26 -6.77 14.50
C GLY A 142 -8.28 -5.64 14.36
N LEU A 143 -7.85 -4.42 14.08
CA LEU A 143 -8.73 -3.27 13.84
C LEU A 143 -9.48 -3.41 12.51
N LEU A 144 -8.80 -3.85 11.46
CA LEU A 144 -9.41 -4.05 10.14
C LEU A 144 -10.44 -5.18 10.12
N SER A 145 -10.29 -6.20 10.98
CA SER A 145 -11.22 -7.32 11.08
C SER A 145 -12.52 -6.99 11.81
N ARG A 146 -12.59 -5.85 12.52
CA ARG A 146 -13.78 -5.43 13.27
C ARG A 146 -14.77 -4.69 12.38
N HIS A 147 -16.05 -4.74 12.77
CA HIS A 147 -17.10 -3.95 12.13
C HIS A 147 -16.87 -2.44 12.36
N GLU A 148 -16.52 -2.05 13.57
CA GLU A 148 -16.09 -0.67 13.90
C GLU A 148 -14.58 -0.54 13.77
N LYS A 149 -14.14 0.20 12.76
CA LYS A 149 -12.72 0.45 12.44
C LYS A 149 -12.16 1.66 13.22
N ARG A 150 -12.63 1.89 14.44
CA ARG A 150 -12.13 2.97 15.30
C ARG A 150 -10.97 2.48 16.15
N VAL A 151 -9.93 3.31 16.22
CA VAL A 151 -8.81 3.08 17.14
C VAL A 151 -9.29 3.40 18.56
N VAL A 152 -9.24 2.43 19.46
CA VAL A 152 -9.51 2.62 20.88
C VAL A 152 -8.18 2.55 21.62
N PHE A 153 -7.62 3.70 21.99
CA PHE A 153 -6.28 3.82 22.56
C PHE A 153 -6.10 3.00 23.85
N ASN A 154 -7.12 2.93 24.70
CA ASN A 154 -7.12 2.06 25.91
C ASN A 154 -6.89 0.57 25.60
N ARG A 155 -7.07 0.13 24.37
CA ARG A 155 -6.80 -1.24 23.95
C ARG A 155 -5.38 -1.43 23.40
N ILE A 156 -4.69 -0.33 23.07
CA ILE A 156 -3.28 -0.35 22.68
C ILE A 156 -2.42 -0.51 23.92
N ALA A 157 -2.69 0.31 24.94
CA ALA A 157 -2.10 0.18 26.26
C ALA A 157 -3.15 0.61 27.32
N ALA A 158 -3.25 -0.12 28.42
CA ALA A 158 -4.20 0.19 29.48
C ALA A 158 -3.97 1.61 30.01
N GLY A 159 -5.03 2.43 30.02
CA GLY A 159 -4.96 3.82 30.49
C GLY A 159 -4.42 4.83 29.49
N SER A 160 -4.20 4.45 28.22
CA SER A 160 -3.73 5.38 27.20
C SER A 160 -4.87 6.22 26.59
N SER A 161 -4.55 7.48 26.26
CA SER A 161 -5.44 8.45 25.60
C SER A 161 -4.91 8.84 24.22
N ALA A 162 -5.75 9.51 23.41
CA ALA A 162 -5.36 10.02 22.09
C ALA A 162 -4.14 10.95 22.18
N ASP A 163 -4.12 11.84 23.16
CA ASP A 163 -3.08 12.86 23.35
C ASP A 163 -1.67 12.25 23.48
N GLN A 164 -1.57 11.05 24.05
CA GLN A 164 -0.29 10.34 24.20
C GLN A 164 0.29 9.83 22.87
N TYR A 165 -0.53 9.79 21.81
CA TYR A 165 -0.15 9.32 20.48
C TYR A 165 -0.18 10.43 19.42
N GLU A 166 -0.52 11.66 19.79
CA GLU A 166 -0.66 12.80 18.85
C GLU A 166 0.65 13.18 18.19
N GLU A 167 1.77 12.94 18.87
CA GLU A 167 3.13 13.20 18.36
C GLU A 167 3.82 11.94 17.76
N THR A 168 3.11 10.81 17.67
CA THR A 168 3.65 9.53 17.19
C THR A 168 3.25 9.25 15.75
#